data_9497f350e15b735282edfa8bd186b380
#
_entry.id   9497f350e15b735282edfa8bd186b380
#
_cell.length_a   1.000
_cell.length_b   1.000
_cell.length_c   1.000
_cell.angle_alpha   90.00
_cell.angle_beta   90.00
_cell.angle_gamma   90.00
#
_symmetry.space_group_name_H-M   'P 1'
#
loop_
_entity.id
_entity.type
_entity.pdbx_description
1 polymer ?
#
loop_
_entity_poly.entity_id
_entity_poly.type
_entity_poly.pdbx_seq_one_letter_code
_entity_poly.pdbx_strand_id
1 'polypeptide(L)' 'GMGYRKIDVAVEISKIYEHQLKDAKAALSWADKAMMDFLQYRPLALTWQNRLPDLSKRLERLKRRLGAS' A
#
# COMPACT_ATOMS: atom_id res chain seq x y z
N GLY A 1 -1.33 0.95 -19.31
CA GLY A 1 -1.56 1.83 -18.32
C GLY A 1 -0.44 2.10 -17.36
N MET A 2 -0.15 3.35 -17.22
CA MET A 2 0.92 3.80 -16.31
C MET A 2 0.46 3.91 -14.87
N GLY A 3 -0.86 3.91 -14.64
CA GLY A 3 -1.41 4.12 -13.30
C GLY A 3 -1.03 3.05 -12.30
N TYR A 4 -1.07 1.79 -12.68
CA TYR A 4 -0.78 0.73 -11.73
C TYR A 4 0.72 0.51 -11.50
N ARG A 5 1.59 1.07 -12.33
CA ARG A 5 3.01 1.08 -12.01
C ARG A 5 3.27 1.95 -10.78
N LYS A 6 2.55 3.06 -10.67
CA LYS A 6 2.65 3.91 -9.48
C LYS A 6 2.19 3.17 -8.24
N ILE A 7 1.15 2.34 -8.38
CA ILE A 7 0.65 1.53 -7.27
C ILE A 7 1.71 0.52 -6.84
N ASP A 8 2.31 -0.19 -7.79
CA ASP A 8 3.37 -1.15 -7.50
C ASP A 8 4.54 -0.49 -6.79
N VAL A 9 4.99 0.65 -7.31
CA VAL A 9 6.11 1.37 -6.72
C VAL A 9 5.78 1.80 -5.29
N ALA A 10 4.58 2.33 -5.06
CA ALA A 10 4.18 2.77 -3.74
C ALA A 10 4.14 1.61 -2.75
N VAL A 11 3.63 0.44 -3.17
CA VAL A 11 3.62 -0.74 -2.32
C VAL A 11 5.04 -1.20 -1.98
N GLU A 12 5.92 -1.22 -2.96
CA GLU A 12 7.31 -1.63 -2.73
C GLU A 12 8.02 -0.66 -1.78
N ILE A 13 7.80 0.64 -1.95
CA ILE A 13 8.38 1.64 -1.05
C ILE A 13 7.83 1.44 0.37
N SER A 14 6.53 1.18 0.48
CA SER A 14 5.92 0.90 1.79
C SER A 14 6.60 -0.29 2.48
N LYS A 15 6.89 -1.36 1.72
CA LYS A 15 7.57 -2.53 2.26
C LYS A 15 8.96 -2.18 2.78
N ILE A 16 9.69 -1.36 2.03
CA ILE A 16 11.03 -0.95 2.42
C ILE A 16 10.99 -0.18 3.74
N TYR A 17 10.07 0.78 3.86
CA TYR A 17 9.94 1.54 5.09
C TYR A 17 9.53 0.65 6.27
N GLU A 18 8.67 -0.32 6.03
CA GLU A 18 8.21 -1.20 7.10
C GLU A 18 9.30 -2.15 7.58
N HIS A 19 9.99 -2.79 6.64
CA HIS A 19 10.90 -3.90 6.96
C HIS A 19 12.35 -3.49 7.14
N GLN A 20 12.83 -2.57 6.31
CA GLN A 20 14.24 -2.17 6.35
C GLN A 20 14.48 -0.95 7.23
N LEU A 21 13.64 0.06 7.09
CA LEU A 21 13.81 1.30 7.83
C LEU A 21 12.98 1.32 9.11
N LYS A 22 12.06 0.38 9.26
CA LYS A 22 11.18 0.23 10.42
C LYS A 22 10.43 1.51 10.76
N ASP A 23 10.03 2.23 9.72
CA ASP A 23 9.27 3.46 9.83
C ASP A 23 7.82 3.18 9.44
N ALA A 24 7.03 2.76 10.42
CA ALA A 24 5.64 2.38 10.18
C ALA A 24 4.80 3.56 9.69
N LYS A 25 5.12 4.76 10.13
CA LYS A 25 4.38 5.95 9.72
C LYS A 25 4.56 6.22 8.23
N ALA A 26 5.82 6.19 7.76
CA ALA A 26 6.10 6.38 6.35
C ALA A 26 5.54 5.21 5.52
N ALA A 27 5.66 4.00 6.04
CA ALA A 27 5.10 2.82 5.37
C ALA A 27 3.59 2.96 5.19
N LEU A 28 2.89 3.43 6.21
CA LEU A 28 1.46 3.65 6.14
C LEU A 28 1.11 4.72 5.10
N SER A 29 1.87 5.80 5.08
CA SER A 29 1.65 6.88 4.13
C SER A 29 1.75 6.38 2.69
N TRP A 30 2.76 5.57 2.39
CA TRP A 30 2.95 5.01 1.06
C TRP A 30 1.88 3.97 0.71
N ALA A 31 1.49 3.14 1.67
CA ALA A 31 0.43 2.15 1.45
C ALA A 31 -0.91 2.84 1.21
N ASP A 32 -1.18 3.91 1.94
CA ASP A 32 -2.40 4.70 1.77
C ASP A 32 -2.43 5.34 0.38
N LYS A 33 -1.30 5.87 -0.06
CA LYS A 33 -1.18 6.42 -1.40
C LYS A 33 -1.46 5.36 -2.46
N ALA A 34 -0.94 4.16 -2.27
CA ALA A 34 -1.19 3.05 -3.18
C ALA A 34 -2.68 2.73 -3.26
N MET A 35 -3.36 2.71 -2.11
CA MET A 35 -4.79 2.46 -2.08
C MET A 35 -5.57 3.54 -2.80
N MET A 36 -5.22 4.81 -2.59
CA MET A 36 -5.88 5.92 -3.26
C MET A 36 -5.69 5.85 -4.77
N ASP A 37 -4.48 5.54 -5.21
CA ASP A 37 -4.19 5.38 -6.63
C ASP A 37 -4.99 4.22 -7.22
N PHE A 38 -5.09 3.12 -6.49
CA PHE A 38 -5.89 1.98 -6.91
C PHE A 38 -7.35 2.37 -7.12
N LEU A 39 -7.92 3.08 -6.17
CA LEU A 39 -9.32 3.50 -6.25
C LEU A 39 -9.55 4.49 -7.38
N GLN A 40 -8.57 5.34 -7.66
CA GLN A 40 -8.67 6.32 -8.71
C GLN A 40 -8.56 5.70 -10.11
N TYR A 41 -7.57 4.84 -10.30
CA TYR A 41 -7.31 4.27 -11.62
C TYR A 41 -8.11 3.01 -11.89
N ARG A 42 -8.50 2.29 -10.84
CA ARG A 42 -9.26 1.04 -10.94
C ARG A 42 -8.70 0.14 -12.04
N PRO A 43 -7.46 -0.31 -11.90
CA PRO A 43 -6.84 -1.13 -12.94
C PRO A 43 -7.70 -2.35 -13.24
N LEU A 44 -7.90 -2.60 -14.53
CA LEU A 44 -8.71 -3.73 -14.99
C LEU A 44 -7.99 -5.07 -14.84
N ALA A 45 -6.70 -5.03 -14.53
CA ALA A 45 -5.94 -6.25 -14.39
C ALA A 45 -6.43 -7.06 -13.19
N LEU A 46 -6.87 -8.28 -13.45
CA LEU A 46 -7.34 -9.18 -12.40
C LEU A 46 -6.29 -9.41 -11.31
N THR A 47 -5.03 -9.38 -11.69
CA THR A 47 -3.93 -9.52 -10.74
C THR A 47 -3.97 -8.45 -9.65
N TRP A 48 -4.38 -7.24 -10.00
CA TRP A 48 -4.49 -6.17 -9.02
C TRP A 48 -5.69 -6.34 -8.10
N GLN A 49 -6.81 -6.84 -8.64
CA GLN A 49 -7.97 -7.14 -7.82
C GLN A 49 -7.64 -8.19 -6.77
N ASN A 50 -6.80 -9.14 -7.13
CA ASN A 50 -6.35 -10.19 -6.19
C ASN A 50 -5.40 -9.62 -5.13
N ARG A 51 -4.72 -8.52 -5.42
CA ARG A 51 -3.80 -7.90 -4.47
C ARG A 51 -4.48 -6.93 -3.51
N LEU A 52 -5.70 -6.51 -3.82
CA LEU A 52 -6.41 -5.57 -2.97
C LEU A 52 -6.57 -6.06 -1.53
N PRO A 53 -6.94 -7.32 -1.27
CA PRO A 53 -7.02 -7.79 0.10
C PRO A 53 -5.69 -7.70 0.86
N ASP A 54 -4.59 -7.98 0.18
CA ASP A 54 -3.27 -7.89 0.81
C ASP A 54 -2.93 -6.46 1.18
N LEU A 55 -3.24 -5.50 0.29
CA LEU A 55 -3.02 -4.09 0.55
C LEU A 55 -3.87 -3.61 1.71
N SER A 56 -5.15 -4.01 1.75
CA SER A 56 -6.04 -3.68 2.86
C SER A 56 -5.51 -4.19 4.19
N LYS A 57 -5.03 -5.44 4.22
CA LYS A 57 -4.46 -6.03 5.42
C LYS A 57 -3.22 -5.27 5.87
N ARG A 58 -2.39 -4.88 4.91
CA ARG A 58 -1.19 -4.09 5.21
C ARG A 58 -1.56 -2.76 5.85
N LEU A 59 -2.55 -2.07 5.29
CA LEU A 59 -3.03 -0.81 5.84
C LEU A 59 -3.56 -0.98 7.26
N GLU A 60 -4.37 -2.00 7.49
CA GLU A 60 -4.90 -2.27 8.82
C GLU A 60 -3.80 -2.57 9.82
N ARG A 61 -2.83 -3.39 9.42
CA ARG A 61 -1.71 -3.75 10.28
C ARG A 61 -0.89 -2.52 10.67
N LEU A 62 -0.60 -1.67 9.68
CA LEU A 62 0.19 -0.46 9.93
C LEU A 62 -0.57 0.53 10.79
N LYS A 63 -1.86 0.71 10.54
CA LYS A 63 -2.70 1.58 11.36
C LYS A 63 -2.76 1.09 12.80
N ARG A 64 -2.90 -0.23 12.98
CA ARG A 64 -2.94 -0.83 14.31
C ARG A 64 -1.63 -0.62 15.04
N ARG A 65 -0.52 -0.74 14.32
CA ARG A 65 0.81 -0.54 14.86
C ARG A 65 1.02 0.89 15.36
N LEU A 66 0.53 1.86 14.59
CA LEU A 66 0.65 3.28 14.93
C LEU A 66 -0.39 3.74 15.94
N GLY A 67 -1.57 3.13 15.90
CA GLY A 67 -2.68 3.51 16.76
C GLY A 67 -2.81 2.65 18.00
N ALA A 68 -1.89 1.74 18.23
CA ALA A 68 -1.93 0.83 19.37
C ALA A 68 -1.59 1.54 20.68
N SER A 69 -1.32 2.79 20.60
CA SER A 69 -1.09 3.60 21.78
C SER A 69 -2.40 3.89 22.48
#